data_93e447e08de72d17eb4483a764dad537
#
_entry.id   93e447e08de72d17eb4483a764dad537
#
_cell.length_a   1.000
_cell.length_b   1.000
_cell.length_c   1.000
_cell.angle_alpha   90.00
_cell.angle_beta   90.00
_cell.angle_gamma   90.00
#
_symmetry.space_group_name_H-M   'P 1'
#
loop_
_entity.id
_entity.type
_entity.pdbx_description
1 polymer ?
#
loop_
_entity_poly.entity_id
_entity_poly.type
_entity_poly.pdbx_seq_one_letter_code
_entity_poly.pdbx_strand_id
1 'polypeptide(L)'
;MDNFIEALLSEKTDRIPDEYDWFAPLLGDWDCDYYDEPTEGYKRHVKGEWLFRRILEGAGIQDIFIFPSRATKEIEPQPDGEYGSSFRMFNKVEGYYDVVYTCDHSMKRLTFTKQGDKLVGKVLSEKDAYWIFSDITADSFHWENVRLPSNGEKRLVCEIFGRRSK
;
A
#
# COMPACT_ATOMS: atom_id res chain seq x y z
N MET A 1 1.22 -10.16 -25.61
CA MET A 1 1.52 -9.87 -24.19
C MET A 1 2.41 -10.99 -23.67
N ASP A 2 3.28 -10.70 -22.74
CA ASP A 2 4.10 -11.73 -22.09
C ASP A 2 3.22 -12.73 -21.34
N ASN A 3 3.45 -14.02 -21.51
CA ASN A 3 2.64 -15.09 -20.90
C ASN A 3 2.57 -15.00 -19.38
N PHE A 4 3.63 -14.53 -18.74
CA PHE A 4 3.65 -14.33 -17.28
C PHE A 4 2.67 -13.22 -16.88
N ILE A 5 2.70 -12.10 -17.59
CA ILE A 5 1.81 -10.97 -17.33
C ILE A 5 0.35 -11.35 -17.59
N GLU A 6 0.12 -12.11 -18.67
CA GLU A 6 -1.22 -12.60 -19.01
C GLU A 6 -1.78 -13.54 -17.93
N ALA A 7 -0.94 -14.42 -17.39
CA ALA A 7 -1.33 -15.31 -16.31
C ALA A 7 -1.49 -14.60 -14.96
N LEU A 8 -0.76 -13.51 -14.74
CA LEU A 8 -0.79 -12.77 -13.49
C LEU A 8 -2.02 -11.87 -13.39
N LEU A 9 -2.27 -11.04 -14.41
CA LEU A 9 -3.31 -10.01 -14.37
C LEU A 9 -4.71 -10.63 -14.55
N SER A 10 -5.67 -10.06 -13.85
CA SER A 10 -7.06 -10.52 -13.87
C SER A 10 -8.05 -9.37 -13.82
N GLU A 11 -9.27 -9.66 -14.26
CA GLU A 11 -10.46 -8.87 -13.99
C GLU A 11 -11.13 -9.31 -12.67
N LYS A 12 -12.16 -8.58 -12.27
CA LYS A 12 -13.00 -8.96 -11.13
C LYS A 12 -13.66 -10.32 -11.40
N THR A 13 -13.54 -11.21 -10.42
CA THR A 13 -14.25 -12.50 -10.38
C THR A 13 -15.02 -12.62 -9.06
N ASP A 14 -15.59 -13.78 -8.78
CA ASP A 14 -16.27 -14.08 -7.52
C ASP A 14 -15.33 -14.58 -6.41
N ARG A 15 -14.02 -14.67 -6.68
CA ARG A 15 -13.03 -15.15 -5.69
C ARG A 15 -12.89 -14.21 -4.48
N ILE A 16 -13.09 -12.90 -4.68
CA ILE A 16 -13.26 -11.94 -3.59
C ILE A 16 -14.73 -11.52 -3.60
N PRO A 17 -15.52 -11.88 -2.58
CA PRO A 17 -16.91 -11.42 -2.47
C PRO A 17 -16.99 -9.89 -2.43
N ASP A 18 -18.07 -9.31 -2.94
CA ASP A 18 -18.22 -7.86 -3.06
C ASP A 18 -18.07 -7.14 -1.72
N GLU A 19 -18.58 -7.70 -0.64
CA GLU A 19 -18.46 -7.13 0.71
C GLU A 19 -17.04 -7.13 1.27
N TYR A 20 -16.11 -7.89 0.66
CA TYR A 20 -14.70 -7.95 1.03
C TYR A 20 -13.78 -7.33 -0.02
N ASP A 21 -14.32 -6.78 -1.09
CA ASP A 21 -13.51 -6.18 -2.17
C ASP A 21 -13.04 -4.76 -1.81
N TRP A 22 -12.46 -4.64 -0.64
CA TRP A 22 -12.12 -3.37 0.01
C TRP A 22 -11.08 -2.56 -0.74
N PHE A 23 -10.17 -3.23 -1.47
CA PHE A 23 -9.09 -2.59 -2.21
C PHE A 23 -9.48 -2.20 -3.65
N ALA A 24 -10.68 -2.54 -4.10
CA ALA A 24 -11.14 -2.21 -5.45
C ALA A 24 -11.05 -0.71 -5.77
N PRO A 25 -11.38 0.23 -4.86
CA PRO A 25 -11.23 1.66 -5.12
C PRO A 25 -9.79 2.12 -5.36
N LEU A 26 -8.79 1.34 -4.91
CA LEU A 26 -7.38 1.65 -5.10
C LEU A 26 -6.80 1.15 -6.43
N LEU A 27 -7.53 0.31 -7.18
CA LEU A 27 -7.06 -0.20 -8.46
C LEU A 27 -6.76 0.95 -9.43
N GLY A 28 -5.64 0.83 -10.14
CA GLY A 28 -5.17 1.84 -11.10
C GLY A 28 -3.81 2.42 -10.72
N ASP A 29 -3.51 3.57 -11.29
CA ASP A 29 -2.23 4.24 -11.17
C ASP A 29 -2.38 5.53 -10.35
N TRP A 30 -1.42 5.77 -9.47
CA TRP A 30 -1.46 6.88 -8.54
C TRP A 30 -0.12 7.62 -8.52
N ASP A 31 -0.21 8.95 -8.61
CA ASP A 31 0.88 9.87 -8.29
C ASP A 31 0.87 10.11 -6.79
N CYS A 32 2.01 9.93 -6.14
CA CYS A 32 2.12 9.96 -4.70
C CYS A 32 3.03 11.08 -4.21
N ASP A 33 2.62 11.69 -3.11
CA ASP A 33 3.43 12.59 -2.30
C ASP A 33 3.73 11.88 -0.97
N TYR A 34 4.98 11.49 -0.77
CA TYR A 34 5.48 10.85 0.43
C TYR A 34 6.08 11.89 1.36
N TYR A 35 5.73 11.82 2.64
CA TYR A 35 6.26 12.72 3.69
C TYR A 35 6.74 11.91 4.88
N ASP A 36 7.91 12.27 5.40
CA ASP A 36 8.43 11.79 6.68
C ASP A 36 9.32 12.84 7.35
N GLU A 37 9.88 12.48 8.48
CA GLU A 37 10.83 13.30 9.23
C GLU A 37 12.04 12.44 9.60
N PRO A 38 12.94 12.13 8.63
CA PRO A 38 14.08 11.25 8.86
C PRO A 38 15.08 11.81 9.87
N THR A 39 15.08 13.13 10.07
CA THR A 39 15.86 13.84 11.08
C THR A 39 14.96 14.85 11.76
N GLU A 40 15.07 14.97 13.09
CA GLU A 40 14.25 15.89 13.87
C GLU A 40 14.27 17.31 13.27
N GLY A 41 13.08 17.86 13.03
CA GLY A 41 12.88 19.19 12.46
C GLY A 41 13.04 19.29 10.95
N TYR A 42 13.33 18.17 10.27
CA TYR A 42 13.45 18.12 8.81
C TYR A 42 12.32 17.29 8.18
N LYS A 43 11.30 17.96 7.67
CA LYS A 43 10.25 17.31 6.88
C LYS A 43 10.72 17.08 5.44
N ARG A 44 10.78 15.81 5.06
CA ARG A 44 11.14 15.42 3.69
C ARG A 44 9.86 15.19 2.88
N HIS A 45 9.88 15.64 1.63
CA HIS A 45 8.84 15.38 0.64
C HIS A 45 9.47 14.69 -0.58
N VAL A 46 8.91 13.54 -0.96
CA VAL A 46 9.41 12.76 -2.11
C VAL A 46 8.24 12.39 -3.01
N LYS A 47 8.40 12.59 -4.31
CA LYS A 47 7.44 12.12 -5.31
C LYS A 47 7.56 10.61 -5.48
N GLY A 48 6.42 9.93 -5.52
CA GLY A 48 6.35 8.49 -5.71
C GLY A 48 5.28 8.09 -6.72
N GLU A 49 5.22 6.79 -6.97
CA GLU A 49 4.18 6.16 -7.77
C GLU A 49 3.65 4.94 -7.03
N TRP A 50 2.36 4.67 -7.17
CA TRP A 50 1.76 3.46 -6.63
C TRP A 50 0.78 2.89 -7.65
N LEU A 51 1.02 1.64 -8.08
CA LEU A 51 0.28 0.99 -9.16
C LEU A 51 -0.40 -0.25 -8.59
N PHE A 52 -1.73 -0.35 -8.70
CA PHE A 52 -2.48 -1.48 -8.15
C PHE A 52 -3.20 -2.24 -9.26
N ARG A 53 -3.09 -3.55 -9.25
CA ARG A 53 -3.77 -4.43 -10.21
C ARG A 53 -4.37 -5.64 -9.50
N ARG A 54 -5.46 -6.13 -10.07
CA ARG A 54 -6.07 -7.41 -9.67
C ARG A 54 -5.27 -8.54 -10.29
N ILE A 55 -5.03 -9.61 -9.52
CA ILE A 55 -4.15 -10.72 -9.92
C ILE A 55 -4.76 -12.08 -9.60
N LEU A 56 -4.17 -13.13 -10.19
CA LEU A 56 -4.39 -14.53 -9.82
C LEU A 56 -5.89 -14.91 -9.87
N GLU A 57 -6.49 -14.74 -11.05
CA GLU A 57 -7.91 -14.98 -11.29
C GLU A 57 -8.85 -14.18 -10.36
N GLY A 58 -8.40 -12.99 -9.95
CA GLY A 58 -9.15 -12.12 -9.06
C GLY A 58 -9.10 -12.48 -7.58
N ALA A 59 -8.24 -13.43 -7.19
CA ALA A 59 -8.08 -13.84 -5.80
C ALA A 59 -7.30 -12.85 -4.94
N GLY A 60 -6.55 -11.96 -5.57
CA GLY A 60 -5.74 -10.98 -4.86
C GLY A 60 -5.57 -9.67 -5.60
N ILE A 61 -4.89 -8.75 -4.92
CA ILE A 61 -4.51 -7.45 -5.45
C ILE A 61 -3.03 -7.24 -5.18
N GLN A 62 -2.28 -6.99 -6.24
CA GLN A 62 -0.87 -6.65 -6.17
C GLN A 62 -0.68 -5.17 -6.40
N ASP A 63 0.26 -4.58 -5.69
CA ASP A 63 0.76 -3.24 -6.01
C ASP A 63 2.23 -3.25 -6.37
N ILE A 64 2.67 -2.15 -6.98
CA ILE A 64 4.07 -1.78 -7.10
C ILE A 64 4.19 -0.36 -6.54
N PHE A 65 5.00 -0.21 -5.51
CA PHE A 65 5.29 1.07 -4.87
C PHE A 65 6.71 1.51 -5.21
N ILE A 66 6.86 2.73 -5.69
CA ILE A 66 8.13 3.27 -6.17
C ILE A 66 8.31 4.67 -5.59
N PHE A 67 9.35 4.86 -4.77
CA PHE A 67 9.79 6.19 -4.36
C PHE A 67 11.33 6.25 -4.29
N PRO A 68 11.97 7.26 -4.85
CA PRO A 68 11.40 8.29 -5.71
C PRO A 68 10.74 7.71 -6.96
N SER A 69 9.78 8.43 -7.54
CA SER A 69 9.11 8.00 -8.76
C SER A 69 10.11 7.77 -9.90
N ARG A 70 9.73 6.94 -10.88
CA ARG A 70 10.58 6.69 -12.07
C ARG A 70 10.94 7.98 -12.82
N ALA A 71 10.07 8.98 -12.75
CA ALA A 71 10.30 10.29 -13.38
C ALA A 71 11.31 11.16 -12.62
N THR A 72 11.47 10.96 -11.30
CA THR A 72 12.28 11.85 -10.46
C THR A 72 13.52 11.20 -9.86
N LYS A 73 13.63 9.88 -9.85
CA LYS A 73 14.71 9.16 -9.15
C LYS A 73 16.13 9.51 -9.57
N GLU A 74 16.33 9.90 -10.82
CA GLU A 74 17.65 10.30 -11.33
C GLU A 74 17.99 11.77 -10.99
N ILE A 75 16.96 12.60 -10.73
CA ILE A 75 17.10 14.01 -10.42
C ILE A 75 17.21 14.22 -8.91
N GLU A 76 16.40 13.51 -8.15
CA GLU A 76 16.30 13.61 -6.70
C GLU A 76 16.43 12.20 -6.07
N PRO A 77 17.60 11.55 -6.18
CA PRO A 77 17.79 10.21 -5.65
C PRO A 77 17.65 10.20 -4.13
N GLN A 78 17.07 9.11 -3.59
CA GLN A 78 16.95 8.91 -2.15
C GLN A 78 17.73 7.63 -1.77
N PRO A 79 18.65 7.70 -0.77
CA PRO A 79 19.43 6.53 -0.36
C PRO A 79 18.57 5.36 0.16
N ASP A 80 17.41 5.68 0.73
CA ASP A 80 16.43 4.71 1.26
C ASP A 80 15.24 4.51 0.31
N GLY A 81 15.40 4.83 -0.97
CA GLY A 81 14.36 4.65 -1.97
C GLY A 81 13.85 3.21 -2.04
N GLU A 82 12.60 3.04 -2.43
CA GLU A 82 11.97 1.74 -2.53
C GLU A 82 11.41 1.50 -3.94
N TYR A 83 11.64 0.31 -4.44
CA TYR A 83 10.96 -0.23 -5.60
C TYR A 83 10.41 -1.59 -5.16
N GLY A 84 9.23 -1.57 -4.56
CA GLY A 84 8.67 -2.72 -3.87
C GLY A 84 7.31 -3.13 -4.38
N SER A 85 6.84 -4.24 -3.85
CA SER A 85 5.55 -4.80 -4.24
C SER A 85 4.86 -5.42 -3.03
N SER A 86 3.55 -5.24 -2.95
CA SER A 86 2.72 -6.00 -2.01
C SER A 86 1.82 -6.97 -2.75
N PHE A 87 1.68 -8.15 -2.17
CA PHE A 87 0.64 -9.12 -2.53
C PHE A 87 -0.42 -9.12 -1.44
N ARG A 88 -1.67 -8.83 -1.80
CA ARG A 88 -2.84 -8.88 -0.91
C ARG A 88 -3.73 -10.01 -1.33
N MET A 89 -3.73 -11.10 -0.56
CA MET A 89 -4.54 -12.26 -0.84
C MET A 89 -5.71 -12.32 0.13
N PHE A 90 -6.93 -12.42 -0.42
CA PHE A 90 -8.11 -12.55 0.41
C PHE A 90 -8.16 -13.92 1.07
N ASN A 91 -8.18 -13.93 2.40
CA ASN A 91 -8.36 -15.13 3.21
C ASN A 91 -9.85 -15.36 3.44
N LYS A 92 -10.46 -16.23 2.64
CA LYS A 92 -11.91 -16.50 2.70
C LYS A 92 -12.37 -17.23 3.97
N VAL A 93 -11.44 -17.85 4.69
CA VAL A 93 -11.76 -18.55 5.96
C VAL A 93 -11.90 -17.55 7.09
N GLU A 94 -10.96 -16.60 7.17
CA GLU A 94 -10.86 -15.63 8.27
C GLU A 94 -11.56 -14.31 7.97
N GLY A 95 -11.84 -13.99 6.70
CA GLY A 95 -12.50 -12.75 6.31
C GLY A 95 -11.61 -11.49 6.41
N TYR A 96 -10.31 -11.65 6.17
CA TYR A 96 -9.35 -10.55 6.10
C TYR A 96 -8.37 -10.79 4.94
N TYR A 97 -7.45 -9.86 4.73
CA TYR A 97 -6.38 -10.03 3.74
C TYR A 97 -5.05 -10.38 4.41
N ASP A 98 -4.42 -11.46 3.93
CA ASP A 98 -3.01 -11.73 4.18
C ASP A 98 -2.19 -10.92 3.19
N VAL A 99 -1.23 -10.15 3.71
CA VAL A 99 -0.43 -9.23 2.90
C VAL A 99 1.05 -9.44 3.19
N VAL A 100 1.84 -9.44 2.13
CA VAL A 100 3.29 -9.35 2.20
C VAL A 100 3.75 -8.18 1.34
N TYR A 101 4.55 -7.30 1.93
CA TYR A 101 5.28 -6.25 1.21
C TYR A 101 6.76 -6.62 1.16
N THR A 102 7.39 -6.41 0.04
CA THR A 102 8.84 -6.63 -0.10
C THR A 102 9.47 -5.63 -1.07
N CYS A 103 10.67 -5.21 -0.74
CA CYS A 103 11.61 -4.52 -1.61
C CYS A 103 13.01 -5.12 -1.36
N ASP A 104 14.06 -4.56 -1.96
CA ASP A 104 15.42 -5.12 -1.87
C ASP A 104 16.04 -5.10 -0.47
N HIS A 105 15.51 -4.30 0.46
CA HIS A 105 16.05 -4.16 1.81
C HIS A 105 15.02 -4.36 2.93
N SER A 106 13.77 -4.73 2.61
CA SER A 106 12.72 -4.88 3.62
C SER A 106 11.65 -5.90 3.19
N MET A 107 11.12 -6.61 4.17
CA MET A 107 9.92 -7.45 4.00
C MET A 107 9.04 -7.26 5.23
N LYS A 108 7.75 -7.08 5.01
CA LYS A 108 6.74 -6.96 6.06
C LYS A 108 5.57 -7.89 5.77
N ARG A 109 5.07 -8.54 6.80
CA ARG A 109 3.81 -9.28 6.74
C ARG A 109 2.76 -8.51 7.52
N LEU A 110 1.58 -8.40 6.94
CA LEU A 110 0.46 -7.67 7.54
C LEU A 110 -0.83 -8.48 7.41
N THR A 111 -1.76 -8.19 8.32
CA THR A 111 -3.16 -8.59 8.19
C THR A 111 -3.99 -7.32 8.05
N PHE A 112 -4.72 -7.19 6.94
CA PHE A 112 -5.61 -6.05 6.70
C PHE A 112 -7.06 -6.40 7.05
N THR A 113 -7.67 -5.51 7.82
CA THR A 113 -9.10 -5.53 8.13
C THR A 113 -9.72 -4.19 7.76
N LYS A 114 -11.04 -4.18 7.58
CA LYS A 114 -11.78 -2.94 7.36
C LYS A 114 -12.37 -2.48 8.69
N GLN A 115 -12.07 -1.23 9.08
CA GLN A 115 -12.57 -0.60 10.30
C GLN A 115 -13.25 0.72 9.92
N GLY A 116 -14.58 0.69 9.83
CA GLY A 116 -15.34 1.81 9.27
C GLY A 116 -15.01 1.98 7.78
N ASP A 117 -14.57 3.15 7.41
CA ASP A 117 -14.11 3.50 6.06
C ASP A 117 -12.60 3.37 5.87
N LYS A 118 -11.87 2.87 6.88
CA LYS A 118 -10.43 2.69 6.84
C LYS A 118 -10.06 1.24 6.58
N LEU A 119 -8.94 1.04 5.87
CA LEU A 119 -8.30 -0.26 5.72
C LEU A 119 -7.07 -0.29 6.62
N VAL A 120 -7.10 -1.15 7.63
CA VAL A 120 -6.10 -1.16 8.69
C VAL A 120 -5.26 -2.42 8.61
N GLY A 121 -3.98 -2.25 8.30
CA GLY A 121 -3.00 -3.31 8.24
C GLY A 121 -2.17 -3.38 9.50
N LYS A 122 -2.31 -4.47 10.26
CA LYS A 122 -1.44 -4.74 11.41
C LYS A 122 -0.15 -5.38 10.92
N VAL A 123 0.98 -4.76 11.23
CA VAL A 123 2.31 -5.32 10.94
C VAL A 123 2.62 -6.42 11.96
N LEU A 124 2.81 -7.65 11.49
CA LEU A 124 2.88 -8.82 12.37
C LEU A 124 4.21 -8.93 13.13
N SER A 125 5.29 -8.39 12.57
CA SER A 125 6.64 -8.47 13.15
C SER A 125 7.02 -7.30 14.03
N GLU A 126 6.15 -6.28 14.14
CA GLU A 126 6.45 -5.04 14.88
C GLU A 126 5.32 -4.72 15.84
N LYS A 127 5.69 -4.41 17.07
CA LYS A 127 4.71 -4.04 18.09
C LYS A 127 4.05 -2.71 17.77
N ASP A 128 2.72 -2.67 17.89
CA ASP A 128 1.88 -1.48 17.74
C ASP A 128 2.04 -0.76 16.39
N ALA A 129 2.54 -1.47 15.37
CA ALA A 129 2.77 -0.93 14.03
C ALA A 129 1.61 -1.22 13.09
N TYR A 130 1.13 -0.19 12.40
CA TYR A 130 -0.01 -0.27 11.49
C TYR A 130 0.24 0.54 10.22
N TRP A 131 -0.24 0.01 9.10
CA TRP A 131 -0.37 0.73 7.83
C TRP A 131 -1.85 0.94 7.54
N ILE A 132 -2.25 2.17 7.34
CA ILE A 132 -3.68 2.52 7.27
C ILE A 132 -3.97 3.31 6.01
N PHE A 133 -4.89 2.82 5.18
CA PHE A 133 -5.50 3.60 4.11
C PHE A 133 -6.78 4.25 4.64
N SER A 134 -6.92 5.54 4.39
CA SER A 134 -8.10 6.33 4.76
C SER A 134 -8.43 7.36 3.68
N ASP A 135 -9.58 8.01 3.82
CA ASP A 135 -10.03 9.06 2.90
C ASP A 135 -9.99 8.61 1.43
N ILE A 136 -10.36 7.35 1.19
CA ILE A 136 -10.33 6.74 -0.14
C ILE A 136 -11.52 7.28 -0.95
N THR A 137 -11.20 7.93 -2.07
CA THR A 137 -12.18 8.41 -3.05
C THR A 137 -11.83 7.87 -4.44
N ALA A 138 -12.61 8.22 -5.45
CA ALA A 138 -12.29 7.88 -6.84
C ALA A 138 -10.94 8.46 -7.30
N ASP A 139 -10.52 9.59 -6.73
CA ASP A 139 -9.39 10.38 -7.21
C ASP A 139 -8.25 10.54 -6.22
N SER A 140 -8.44 10.15 -4.96
CA SER A 140 -7.44 10.37 -3.91
C SER A 140 -7.51 9.35 -2.79
N PHE A 141 -6.43 9.21 -2.06
CA PHE A 141 -6.39 8.49 -0.79
C PHE A 141 -5.28 9.05 0.11
N HIS A 142 -5.39 8.72 1.40
CA HIS A 142 -4.33 8.95 2.40
C HIS A 142 -3.86 7.61 2.93
N TRP A 143 -2.56 7.42 3.04
CA TRP A 143 -1.94 6.24 3.66
C TRP A 143 -0.97 6.69 4.74
N GLU A 144 -0.97 5.96 5.86
CA GLU A 144 -0.09 6.25 7.00
C GLU A 144 0.61 4.99 7.48
N ASN A 145 1.89 5.13 7.85
CA ASN A 145 2.62 4.18 8.68
C ASN A 145 2.67 4.78 10.09
N VAL A 146 2.03 4.11 11.05
CA VAL A 146 1.87 4.64 12.39
C VAL A 146 2.25 3.64 13.47
N ARG A 147 2.52 4.17 14.66
CA ARG A 147 2.59 3.41 15.90
C ARG A 147 1.42 3.82 16.78
N LEU A 148 0.66 2.82 17.25
CA LEU A 148 -0.52 3.01 18.10
C LEU A 148 -0.31 2.23 19.40
N PRO A 149 0.53 2.71 20.31
CA PRO A 149 0.74 2.04 21.60
C PRO A 149 -0.54 2.08 22.44
N SER A 150 -0.81 1.01 23.22
CA SER A 150 -2.01 0.87 24.02
C SER A 150 -2.16 1.94 25.11
N ASN A 151 -1.06 2.57 25.50
CA ASN A 151 -0.99 3.55 26.62
C ASN A 151 -0.41 4.89 26.19
N GLY A 152 -0.32 5.17 24.87
CA GLY A 152 0.34 6.36 24.37
C GLY A 152 -0.37 7.00 23.20
N GLU A 153 0.19 8.11 22.75
CA GLU A 153 -0.31 8.85 21.62
C GLU A 153 0.14 8.21 20.29
N LYS A 154 -0.70 8.33 19.27
CA LYS A 154 -0.37 7.95 17.89
C LYS A 154 0.91 8.66 17.45
N ARG A 155 1.87 7.89 16.94
CA ARG A 155 3.09 8.41 16.33
C ARG A 155 3.09 8.10 14.85
N LEU A 156 3.12 9.16 14.03
CA LEU A 156 3.25 9.04 12.59
C LEU A 156 4.73 8.79 12.22
N VAL A 157 4.99 7.72 11.48
CA VAL A 157 6.32 7.40 10.95
C VAL A 157 6.51 8.04 9.58
N CYS A 158 5.55 7.82 8.68
CA CYS A 158 5.48 8.46 7.37
C CYS A 158 4.06 8.43 6.85
N GLU A 159 3.77 9.23 5.84
CA GLU A 159 2.47 9.27 5.19
C GLU A 159 2.59 9.51 3.70
N ILE A 160 1.56 9.10 2.98
CA ILE A 160 1.47 9.22 1.52
C ILE A 160 0.10 9.77 1.17
N PHE A 161 0.07 10.80 0.33
CA PHE A 161 -1.15 11.27 -0.31
C PHE A 161 -1.11 10.82 -1.77
N GLY A 162 -2.07 9.99 -2.16
CA GLY A 162 -2.22 9.51 -3.52
C GLY A 162 -3.24 10.34 -4.29
N ARG A 163 -2.93 10.64 -5.54
CA ARG A 163 -3.87 11.21 -6.51
C ARG A 163 -3.83 10.35 -7.76
N ARG A 164 -5.02 10.07 -8.30
CA ARG A 164 -5.12 9.22 -9.49
C ARG A 164 -4.36 9.87 -10.64
N SER A 165 -3.48 9.11 -11.27
CA SER A 165 -2.74 9.55 -12.46
C SER A 165 -3.69 9.80 -13.63
N LYS A 166 -3.38 10.82 -14.44
CA LYS A 166 -4.16 11.20 -15.62
C LYS A 166 -3.80 10.36 -16.83
#